data_0f882950b6ec3418ac19d71c1727c47d
#
_entry.id   0f882950b6ec3418ac19d71c1727c47d
#
_cell.length_a   1.000
_cell.length_b   1.000
_cell.length_c   1.000
_cell.angle_alpha   90.00
_cell.angle_beta   90.00
_cell.angle_gamma   90.00
#
_symmetry.space_group_name_H-M   'P 1'
#
loop_
_entity.id
_entity.type
_entity.pdbx_description
1 polymer ?
#
loop_
_entity_poly.entity_id
_entity_poly.type
_entity_poly.pdbx_seq_one_letter_code
_entity_poly.pdbx_strand_id
1 'polypeptide(L)'
;MKVLVAVKRVVDYNVKVRVKSDQTGVDTANVKMSMNPFDEIAVEEAVRLKEQGLATEIIAVSCGVTQCTETLRTALAIGADRAILVETTQELQPLAVAKLLHAVVLKEKPDVVILGKQAIDDDCNQTGQMLAALAGMPQATFASKVEWVNSRLQVTREIDGGSEVLSLQLPAIVTTDLRLNEPRFITLPNIVKAKKKTLDVITPEALGVDVTPRHQTLKVSEPASRKSGIKVASVDDLIVQLKTVAKVI
;
A
#
# COMPACT_ATOMS: atom_id res chain seq x y z
N MET A 1 3.91 3.72 -21.11
CA MET A 1 4.64 3.74 -19.83
C MET A 1 4.70 2.34 -19.25
N LYS A 2 5.81 1.98 -18.58
CA LYS A 2 5.92 0.80 -17.72
C LYS A 2 5.55 1.20 -16.29
N VAL A 3 4.61 0.49 -15.68
CA VAL A 3 4.14 0.77 -14.32
C VAL A 3 4.55 -0.36 -13.38
N LEU A 4 5.20 -0.02 -12.26
CA LEU A 4 5.50 -0.95 -11.17
C LEU A 4 4.50 -0.71 -10.04
N VAL A 5 3.83 -1.75 -9.57
CA VAL A 5 2.88 -1.64 -8.45
C VAL A 5 3.36 -2.52 -7.29
N ALA A 6 3.63 -1.91 -6.14
CA ALA A 6 3.98 -2.65 -4.94
C ALA A 6 2.71 -3.05 -4.18
N VAL A 7 2.64 -4.32 -3.76
CA VAL A 7 1.50 -4.87 -3.02
C VAL A 7 1.97 -5.62 -1.77
N LYS A 8 1.30 -5.39 -0.64
CA LYS A 8 1.59 -6.03 0.64
C LYS A 8 0.50 -7.03 1.02
N ARG A 9 0.92 -8.20 1.52
CA ARG A 9 0.03 -9.19 2.15
C ARG A 9 -0.16 -8.80 3.61
N VAL A 10 -1.40 -8.54 4.01
CA VAL A 10 -1.77 -8.09 5.35
C VAL A 10 -2.88 -8.96 5.94
N VAL A 11 -3.12 -8.87 7.24
CA VAL A 11 -4.32 -9.46 7.85
C VAL A 11 -5.56 -8.78 7.24
N ASP A 12 -6.53 -9.59 6.82
CA ASP A 12 -7.79 -9.09 6.24
C ASP A 12 -8.51 -8.16 7.23
N TYR A 13 -8.96 -7.02 6.75
CA TYR A 13 -9.59 -5.97 7.59
C TYR A 13 -10.87 -6.41 8.32
N ASN A 14 -11.49 -7.52 7.91
CA ASN A 14 -12.63 -8.11 8.61
C ASN A 14 -12.21 -9.00 9.79
N VAL A 15 -10.92 -9.32 9.93
CA VAL A 15 -10.42 -10.15 11.02
C VAL A 15 -10.28 -9.33 12.29
N LYS A 16 -10.87 -9.79 13.38
CA LYS A 16 -10.59 -9.23 14.70
C LYS A 16 -9.21 -9.70 15.16
N VAL A 17 -8.24 -8.80 15.10
CA VAL A 17 -6.85 -9.06 15.52
C VAL A 17 -6.78 -9.31 17.02
N ARG A 18 -5.86 -10.21 17.41
CA ARG A 18 -5.57 -10.52 18.82
C ARG A 18 -4.08 -10.37 19.08
N VAL A 19 -3.73 -9.95 20.27
CA VAL A 19 -2.32 -9.90 20.71
C VAL A 19 -1.90 -11.31 21.15
N LYS A 20 -0.68 -11.71 20.82
CA LYS A 20 -0.09 -12.96 21.32
C LYS A 20 -0.02 -12.97 22.83
N SER A 21 -0.10 -14.15 23.46
CA SER A 21 -0.04 -14.30 24.91
C SER A 21 1.25 -13.76 25.54
N ASP A 22 2.35 -13.80 24.80
CA ASP A 22 3.66 -13.27 25.20
C ASP A 22 3.83 -11.77 24.91
N GLN A 23 2.82 -11.11 24.34
CA GLN A 23 2.82 -9.70 23.97
C GLN A 23 3.92 -9.28 22.97
N THR A 24 4.53 -10.22 22.26
CA THR A 24 5.60 -9.92 21.28
C THR A 24 5.08 -9.40 19.93
N GLY A 25 3.78 -9.54 19.68
CA GLY A 25 3.18 -9.13 18.41
C GLY A 25 1.70 -9.50 18.31
N VAL A 26 1.17 -9.36 17.11
CA VAL A 26 -0.19 -9.78 16.76
C VAL A 26 -0.17 -11.26 16.38
N ASP A 27 -1.21 -12.00 16.83
CA ASP A 27 -1.40 -13.39 16.44
C ASP A 27 -1.94 -13.44 15.00
N THR A 28 -1.10 -13.89 14.09
CA THR A 28 -1.42 -14.08 12.68
C THR A 28 -1.61 -15.55 12.30
N ALA A 29 -1.57 -16.48 13.28
CA ALA A 29 -1.77 -17.90 13.01
C ALA A 29 -3.20 -18.18 12.59
N ASN A 30 -3.37 -18.84 11.44
CA ASN A 30 -4.67 -19.26 10.89
C ASN A 30 -5.69 -18.12 10.69
N VAL A 31 -5.25 -16.88 10.50
CA VAL A 31 -6.13 -15.79 10.14
C VAL A 31 -6.17 -15.60 8.63
N LYS A 32 -7.29 -15.10 8.13
CA LYS A 32 -7.41 -14.73 6.72
C LYS A 32 -6.46 -13.57 6.41
N MET A 33 -5.69 -13.72 5.34
CA MET A 33 -4.80 -12.68 4.81
C MET A 33 -5.35 -12.19 3.47
N SER A 34 -5.12 -10.93 3.15
CA SER A 34 -5.55 -10.30 1.89
C SER A 34 -4.48 -9.33 1.37
N MET A 35 -4.71 -8.78 0.18
CA MET A 35 -3.97 -7.61 -0.30
C MET A 35 -4.34 -6.40 0.57
N ASN A 36 -3.37 -5.56 0.86
CA ASN A 36 -3.63 -4.27 1.51
C ASN A 36 -4.62 -3.44 0.67
N PRO A 37 -5.71 -2.91 1.25
CA PRO A 37 -6.74 -2.18 0.50
C PRO A 37 -6.21 -0.99 -0.30
N PHE A 38 -5.22 -0.26 0.22
CA PHE A 38 -4.59 0.84 -0.50
C PHE A 38 -3.80 0.35 -1.72
N ASP A 39 -3.24 -0.87 -1.67
CA ASP A 39 -2.52 -1.46 -2.79
C ASP A 39 -3.49 -2.00 -3.86
N GLU A 40 -4.69 -2.45 -3.48
CA GLU A 40 -5.75 -2.79 -4.44
C GLU A 40 -6.12 -1.57 -5.29
N ILE A 41 -6.23 -0.38 -4.68
CA ILE A 41 -6.42 0.91 -5.37
C ILE A 41 -5.25 1.19 -6.34
N ALA A 42 -4.02 0.90 -5.92
CA ALA A 42 -2.84 1.11 -6.74
C ALA A 42 -2.82 0.19 -7.98
N VAL A 43 -3.19 -1.08 -7.81
CA VAL A 43 -3.29 -2.04 -8.93
C VAL A 43 -4.41 -1.62 -9.90
N GLU A 44 -5.57 -1.23 -9.39
CA GLU A 44 -6.69 -0.74 -10.19
C GLU A 44 -6.29 0.49 -11.02
N GLU A 45 -5.57 1.44 -10.42
CA GLU A 45 -5.13 2.64 -11.13
C GLU A 45 -4.16 2.30 -12.27
N ALA A 46 -3.21 1.40 -12.03
CA ALA A 46 -2.30 0.95 -13.08
C ALA A 46 -3.07 0.30 -14.25
N VAL A 47 -4.12 -0.48 -13.94
CA VAL A 47 -4.96 -1.11 -14.97
C VAL A 47 -5.75 -0.06 -15.74
N ARG A 48 -6.30 0.96 -15.09
CA ARG A 48 -6.99 2.08 -15.74
C ARG A 48 -6.06 2.86 -16.67
N LEU A 49 -4.82 3.13 -16.25
CA LEU A 49 -3.81 3.74 -17.12
C LEU A 49 -3.51 2.88 -18.36
N LYS A 50 -3.53 1.56 -18.22
CA LYS A 50 -3.35 0.64 -19.34
C LYS A 50 -4.55 0.62 -20.28
N GLU A 51 -5.76 0.63 -19.76
CA GLU A 51 -7.01 0.70 -20.55
C GLU A 51 -7.13 2.01 -21.33
N GLN A 52 -6.55 3.08 -20.80
CA GLN A 52 -6.43 4.38 -21.49
C GLN A 52 -5.31 4.40 -22.54
N GLY A 53 -4.56 3.30 -22.73
CA GLY A 53 -3.44 3.23 -23.67
C GLY A 53 -2.17 3.95 -23.20
N LEU A 54 -2.12 4.42 -21.96
CA LEU A 54 -0.99 5.13 -21.37
C LEU A 54 0.09 4.18 -20.84
N ALA A 55 -0.33 3.08 -20.20
CA ALA A 55 0.59 2.05 -19.74
C ALA A 55 0.66 0.89 -20.76
N THR A 56 1.86 0.38 -20.99
CA THR A 56 2.13 -0.76 -21.88
C THR A 56 2.38 -2.05 -21.11
N GLU A 57 2.95 -1.94 -19.92
CA GLU A 57 3.25 -3.07 -19.04
C GLU A 57 2.99 -2.71 -17.58
N ILE A 58 2.37 -3.63 -16.83
CA ILE A 58 2.14 -3.52 -15.39
C ILE A 58 2.86 -4.67 -14.69
N ILE A 59 3.77 -4.33 -13.78
CA ILE A 59 4.54 -5.29 -12.98
C ILE A 59 4.09 -5.18 -11.53
N ALA A 60 3.53 -6.25 -10.97
CA ALA A 60 3.25 -6.31 -9.54
C ALA A 60 4.47 -6.80 -8.77
N VAL A 61 4.83 -6.17 -7.64
CA VAL A 61 5.93 -6.60 -6.79
C VAL A 61 5.46 -6.74 -5.34
N SER A 62 5.90 -7.79 -4.66
CA SER A 62 5.70 -7.99 -3.22
C SER A 62 7.00 -8.42 -2.57
N CYS A 63 7.23 -7.98 -1.33
CA CYS A 63 8.39 -8.39 -0.53
C CYS A 63 7.89 -9.13 0.71
N GLY A 64 8.43 -10.33 0.98
CA GLY A 64 8.08 -11.12 2.16
C GLY A 64 8.12 -12.62 1.91
N VAL A 65 7.33 -13.35 2.67
CA VAL A 65 7.30 -14.82 2.67
C VAL A 65 6.68 -15.40 1.37
N THR A 66 6.94 -16.67 1.08
CA THR A 66 6.40 -17.40 -0.09
C THR A 66 4.90 -17.19 -0.29
N GLN A 67 4.12 -17.09 0.79
CA GLN A 67 2.65 -16.88 0.74
C GLN A 67 2.25 -15.52 0.12
N CYS A 68 3.17 -14.56 -0.02
CA CYS A 68 2.90 -13.33 -0.77
C CYS A 68 2.62 -13.61 -2.25
N THR A 69 2.95 -14.81 -2.75
CA THR A 69 2.54 -15.30 -4.07
C THR A 69 1.03 -15.23 -4.28
N GLU A 70 0.22 -15.50 -3.24
CA GLU A 70 -1.25 -15.43 -3.31
C GLU A 70 -1.72 -14.00 -3.62
N THR A 71 -1.14 -13.02 -2.92
CA THR A 71 -1.40 -11.59 -3.14
C THR A 71 -0.98 -11.15 -4.54
N LEU A 72 0.17 -11.61 -5.01
CA LEU A 72 0.63 -11.34 -6.38
C LEU A 72 -0.29 -11.99 -7.42
N ARG A 73 -0.80 -13.21 -7.18
CA ARG A 73 -1.79 -13.84 -8.07
C ARG A 73 -3.10 -13.04 -8.12
N THR A 74 -3.48 -12.40 -7.01
CA THR A 74 -4.62 -11.48 -6.99
C THR A 74 -4.34 -10.25 -7.87
N ALA A 75 -3.18 -9.60 -7.75
CA ALA A 75 -2.79 -8.48 -8.62
C ALA A 75 -2.76 -8.87 -10.11
N LEU A 76 -2.26 -10.07 -10.43
CA LEU A 76 -2.28 -10.62 -11.79
C LEU A 76 -3.71 -10.87 -12.31
N ALA A 77 -4.64 -11.25 -11.43
CA ALA A 77 -6.05 -11.46 -11.76
C ALA A 77 -6.81 -10.13 -11.95
N ILE A 78 -6.45 -9.07 -11.22
CA ILE A 78 -6.96 -7.71 -11.45
C ILE A 78 -6.54 -7.20 -12.82
N GLY A 79 -5.26 -7.39 -13.22
CA GLY A 79 -4.83 -6.98 -14.56
C GLY A 79 -3.32 -6.82 -14.75
N ALA A 80 -2.48 -6.98 -13.73
CA ALA A 80 -1.03 -6.94 -13.90
C ALA A 80 -0.55 -8.00 -14.92
N ASP A 81 0.50 -7.69 -15.67
CA ASP A 81 1.02 -8.57 -16.74
C ASP A 81 1.93 -9.66 -16.19
N ARG A 82 2.82 -9.32 -15.28
CA ARG A 82 3.71 -10.24 -14.59
C ARG A 82 3.93 -9.78 -13.15
N ALA A 83 4.56 -10.64 -12.36
CA ALA A 83 4.81 -10.36 -10.96
C ALA A 83 6.25 -10.71 -10.54
N ILE A 84 6.72 -10.06 -9.48
CA ILE A 84 8.01 -10.31 -8.85
C ILE A 84 7.77 -10.51 -7.35
N LEU A 85 8.21 -11.64 -6.80
CA LEU A 85 8.30 -11.85 -5.37
C LEU A 85 9.76 -11.64 -4.94
N VAL A 86 9.99 -10.68 -4.05
CA VAL A 86 11.25 -10.61 -3.31
C VAL A 86 11.06 -11.46 -2.04
N GLU A 87 11.51 -12.71 -2.12
CA GLU A 87 11.23 -13.71 -1.09
C GLU A 87 12.21 -13.61 0.07
N THR A 88 11.68 -13.48 1.28
CA THR A 88 12.44 -13.53 2.52
C THR A 88 11.55 -13.94 3.69
N THR A 89 12.14 -14.63 4.66
CA THR A 89 11.48 -14.97 5.94
C THR A 89 11.77 -13.93 7.03
N GLN A 90 12.66 -12.96 6.76
CA GLN A 90 12.93 -11.88 7.70
C GLN A 90 11.75 -10.91 7.78
N GLU A 91 11.48 -10.40 8.97
CA GLU A 91 10.52 -9.32 9.17
C GLU A 91 11.05 -8.04 8.50
N LEU A 92 10.28 -7.51 7.57
CA LEU A 92 10.66 -6.34 6.78
C LEU A 92 10.07 -5.06 7.37
N GLN A 93 10.92 -4.12 7.68
CA GLN A 93 10.55 -2.76 8.08
C GLN A 93 10.46 -1.84 6.85
N PRO A 94 9.73 -0.69 6.91
CA PRO A 94 9.51 0.17 5.76
C PRO A 94 10.77 0.57 4.97
N LEU A 95 11.88 0.86 5.66
CA LEU A 95 13.14 1.20 5.00
C LEU A 95 13.75 0.02 4.25
N ALA A 96 13.67 -1.20 4.81
CA ALA A 96 14.14 -2.40 4.13
C ALA A 96 13.31 -2.66 2.86
N VAL A 97 11.98 -2.54 2.95
CA VAL A 97 11.08 -2.64 1.78
C VAL A 97 11.42 -1.58 0.74
N ALA A 98 11.61 -0.32 1.15
CA ALA A 98 11.98 0.76 0.23
C ALA A 98 13.29 0.48 -0.52
N LYS A 99 14.32 -0.08 0.17
CA LYS A 99 15.59 -0.49 -0.46
C LYS A 99 15.40 -1.64 -1.46
N LEU A 100 14.58 -2.65 -1.10
CA LEU A 100 14.28 -3.76 -2.00
C LEU A 100 13.52 -3.27 -3.25
N LEU A 101 12.51 -2.44 -3.05
CA LEU A 101 11.77 -1.83 -4.16
C LEU A 101 12.68 -0.95 -5.03
N HIS A 102 13.61 -0.20 -4.43
CA HIS A 102 14.59 0.59 -5.18
C HIS A 102 15.48 -0.30 -6.07
N ALA A 103 15.97 -1.43 -5.55
CA ALA A 103 16.75 -2.38 -6.35
C ALA A 103 15.93 -2.96 -7.53
N VAL A 104 14.63 -3.23 -7.31
CA VAL A 104 13.72 -3.65 -8.38
C VAL A 104 13.50 -2.51 -9.38
N VAL A 105 13.32 -1.26 -8.94
CA VAL A 105 13.18 -0.07 -9.79
C VAL A 105 14.42 0.10 -10.69
N LEU A 106 15.62 -0.05 -10.16
CA LEU A 106 16.86 0.03 -10.95
C LEU A 106 16.94 -1.06 -12.03
N LYS A 107 16.45 -2.27 -11.73
CA LYS A 107 16.42 -3.39 -12.67
C LYS A 107 15.35 -3.24 -13.73
N GLU A 108 14.14 -2.89 -13.33
CA GLU A 108 12.94 -2.85 -14.18
C GLU A 108 12.78 -1.52 -14.93
N LYS A 109 13.32 -0.43 -14.40
CA LYS A 109 13.26 0.94 -14.96
C LYS A 109 11.83 1.35 -15.32
N PRO A 110 10.88 1.32 -14.35
CA PRO A 110 9.52 1.77 -14.59
C PRO A 110 9.46 3.28 -14.79
N ASP A 111 8.49 3.74 -15.56
CA ASP A 111 8.17 5.16 -15.70
C ASP A 111 7.39 5.68 -14.49
N VAL A 112 6.52 4.83 -13.91
CA VAL A 112 5.74 5.17 -12.72
C VAL A 112 5.79 4.01 -11.74
N VAL A 113 5.98 4.33 -10.46
CA VAL A 113 5.77 3.38 -9.35
C VAL A 113 4.53 3.82 -8.59
N ILE A 114 3.57 2.91 -8.43
CA ILE A 114 2.34 3.16 -7.68
C ILE A 114 2.28 2.18 -6.51
N LEU A 115 1.95 2.67 -5.33
CA LEU A 115 1.75 1.84 -4.14
C LEU A 115 0.74 2.49 -3.20
N GLY A 116 0.16 1.72 -2.30
CA GLY A 116 -0.72 2.26 -1.26
C GLY A 116 0.00 3.28 -0.39
N LYS A 117 -0.69 4.31 0.07
CA LYS A 117 -0.11 5.33 0.96
C LYS A 117 0.41 4.71 2.26
N GLN A 118 -0.26 3.66 2.75
CA GLN A 118 0.07 2.96 3.99
C GLN A 118 -0.42 1.52 3.92
N ALA A 119 0.06 0.67 4.81
CA ALA A 119 -0.45 -0.68 5.03
C ALA A 119 -1.28 -0.71 6.31
N ILE A 120 -2.42 -1.41 6.30
CA ILE A 120 -3.37 -1.43 7.43
C ILE A 120 -2.89 -2.21 8.65
N ASP A 121 -1.77 -2.93 8.53
CA ASP A 121 -1.17 -3.71 9.61
C ASP A 121 -0.20 -2.91 10.48
N ASP A 122 0.51 -1.93 9.91
CA ASP A 122 1.51 -1.14 10.62
C ASP A 122 1.25 0.38 10.59
N ASP A 123 0.42 0.86 9.67
CA ASP A 123 0.08 2.28 9.47
C ASP A 123 1.29 3.23 9.38
N CYS A 124 2.48 2.72 9.03
CA CYS A 124 3.71 3.51 9.04
C CYS A 124 3.71 4.66 8.03
N ASN A 125 3.07 4.49 6.87
CA ASN A 125 3.02 5.49 5.79
C ASN A 125 4.41 6.06 5.41
N GLN A 126 5.41 5.21 5.25
CA GLN A 126 6.81 5.62 5.06
C GLN A 126 7.44 5.07 3.78
N THR A 127 7.01 3.90 3.30
CA THR A 127 7.71 3.15 2.24
C THR A 127 7.80 3.94 0.94
N GLY A 128 6.70 4.54 0.49
CA GLY A 128 6.67 5.30 -0.77
C GLY A 128 7.59 6.52 -0.75
N GLN A 129 7.56 7.28 0.33
CA GLN A 129 8.39 8.46 0.52
C GLN A 129 9.88 8.11 0.62
N MET A 130 10.22 7.04 1.35
CA MET A 130 11.59 6.52 1.43
C MET A 130 12.09 6.03 0.08
N LEU A 131 11.23 5.33 -0.68
CA LEU A 131 11.56 4.89 -2.03
C LEU A 131 11.84 6.07 -2.95
N ALA A 132 11.01 7.11 -2.89
CA ALA A 132 11.20 8.31 -3.70
C ALA A 132 12.54 9.00 -3.41
N ALA A 133 12.89 9.12 -2.13
CA ALA A 133 14.17 9.68 -1.70
C ALA A 133 15.37 8.83 -2.17
N LEU A 134 15.29 7.50 -2.01
CA LEU A 134 16.36 6.58 -2.45
C LEU A 134 16.55 6.59 -3.98
N ALA A 135 15.44 6.67 -4.73
CA ALA A 135 15.48 6.67 -6.19
C ALA A 135 15.77 8.06 -6.80
N GLY A 136 15.74 9.13 -6.01
CA GLY A 136 15.84 10.50 -6.52
C GLY A 136 14.69 10.89 -7.46
N MET A 137 13.50 10.28 -7.26
CA MET A 137 12.32 10.50 -8.09
C MET A 137 11.35 11.48 -7.45
N PRO A 138 10.67 12.33 -8.23
CA PRO A 138 9.55 13.13 -7.74
C PRO A 138 8.44 12.21 -7.22
N GLN A 139 7.70 12.70 -6.22
CA GLN A 139 6.62 11.94 -5.59
C GLN A 139 5.35 12.76 -5.45
N ALA A 140 4.20 12.09 -5.55
CA ALA A 140 2.92 12.59 -5.10
C ALA A 140 2.27 11.56 -4.17
N THR A 141 2.02 11.98 -2.93
CA THR A 141 1.47 11.12 -1.87
C THR A 141 -0.03 11.39 -1.69
N PHE A 142 -0.77 10.37 -1.20
CA PHE A 142 -2.22 10.47 -0.92
C PHE A 142 -3.05 10.82 -2.15
N ALA A 143 -2.72 10.23 -3.32
CA ALA A 143 -3.40 10.54 -4.58
C ALA A 143 -4.89 10.17 -4.53
N SER A 144 -5.74 11.13 -4.86
CA SER A 144 -7.19 10.96 -5.04
C SER A 144 -7.62 11.11 -6.51
N LYS A 145 -6.70 11.56 -7.40
CA LYS A 145 -6.90 11.60 -8.86
C LYS A 145 -5.56 11.57 -9.56
N VAL A 146 -5.47 10.82 -10.67
CA VAL A 146 -4.27 10.74 -11.52
C VAL A 146 -4.69 10.98 -12.98
N GLU A 147 -4.01 11.89 -13.66
CA GLU A 147 -4.30 12.26 -15.05
C GLU A 147 -3.01 12.45 -15.83
N TRP A 148 -3.03 12.13 -17.13
CA TRP A 148 -1.93 12.41 -18.03
C TRP A 148 -2.23 13.68 -18.83
N VAL A 149 -1.51 14.76 -18.55
CA VAL A 149 -1.75 16.08 -19.15
C VAL A 149 -0.43 16.69 -19.60
N ASN A 150 -0.35 17.12 -20.84
CA ASN A 150 0.83 17.81 -21.42
C ASN A 150 2.15 17.04 -21.17
N SER A 151 2.15 15.73 -21.40
CA SER A 151 3.30 14.84 -21.20
C SER A 151 3.83 14.78 -19.75
N ARG A 152 2.97 15.06 -18.78
CA ARG A 152 3.26 15.00 -17.35
C ARG A 152 2.16 14.26 -16.60
N LEU A 153 2.50 13.67 -15.49
CA LEU A 153 1.53 13.06 -14.60
C LEU A 153 1.00 14.13 -13.64
N GLN A 154 -0.27 14.50 -13.79
CA GLN A 154 -0.97 15.36 -12.83
C GLN A 154 -1.63 14.50 -11.76
N VAL A 155 -1.33 14.80 -10.50
CA VAL A 155 -1.87 14.07 -9.35
C VAL A 155 -2.53 15.05 -8.40
N THR A 156 -3.85 14.89 -8.20
CA THR A 156 -4.55 15.55 -7.11
C THR A 156 -4.35 14.70 -5.86
N ARG A 157 -3.90 15.32 -4.79
CA ARG A 157 -3.63 14.65 -3.51
C ARG A 157 -4.43 15.28 -2.37
N GLU A 158 -4.77 14.45 -1.39
CA GLU A 158 -5.44 14.89 -0.18
C GLU A 158 -4.43 15.51 0.81
N ILE A 159 -4.78 16.67 1.35
CA ILE A 159 -4.05 17.36 2.42
C ILE A 159 -5.03 17.82 3.50
N ASP A 160 -4.55 18.18 4.69
CA ASP A 160 -5.42 18.56 5.83
C ASP A 160 -6.33 19.75 5.52
N GLY A 161 -5.87 20.70 4.71
CA GLY A 161 -6.64 21.89 4.33
C GLY A 161 -7.50 21.74 3.06
N GLY A 162 -7.55 20.54 2.44
CA GLY A 162 -8.28 20.30 1.19
C GLY A 162 -7.53 19.40 0.21
N SER A 163 -7.30 19.85 -1.02
CA SER A 163 -6.57 19.11 -2.03
C SER A 163 -5.51 19.96 -2.72
N GLU A 164 -4.46 19.32 -3.20
CA GLU A 164 -3.36 19.95 -3.92
C GLU A 164 -3.13 19.22 -5.25
N VAL A 165 -2.81 19.94 -6.31
CA VAL A 165 -2.50 19.35 -7.62
C VAL A 165 -1.01 19.49 -7.89
N LEU A 166 -0.34 18.34 -8.06
CA LEU A 166 1.08 18.27 -8.43
C LEU A 166 1.24 17.83 -9.88
N SER A 167 2.21 18.41 -10.58
CA SER A 167 2.58 18.03 -11.95
C SER A 167 3.96 17.38 -11.94
N LEU A 168 4.01 16.07 -12.12
CA LEU A 168 5.23 15.27 -12.01
C LEU A 168 5.82 15.00 -13.38
N GLN A 169 7.14 15.12 -13.47
CA GLN A 169 7.93 14.59 -14.59
C GLN A 169 8.26 13.11 -14.29
N LEU A 170 8.20 12.27 -15.32
CA LEU A 170 8.60 10.87 -15.20
C LEU A 170 10.12 10.69 -15.25
N PRO A 171 10.67 9.66 -14.57
CA PRO A 171 9.96 8.69 -13.74
C PRO A 171 9.49 9.28 -12.41
N ALA A 172 8.38 8.77 -11.86
CA ALA A 172 7.75 9.30 -10.65
C ALA A 172 7.16 8.22 -9.74
N ILE A 173 6.95 8.57 -8.47
CA ILE A 173 6.34 7.69 -7.48
C ILE A 173 5.02 8.30 -6.99
N VAL A 174 3.97 7.49 -6.95
CA VAL A 174 2.63 7.89 -6.50
C VAL A 174 2.18 6.96 -5.36
N THR A 175 1.72 7.52 -4.25
CA THR A 175 1.04 6.74 -3.23
C THR A 175 -0.47 7.02 -3.25
N THR A 176 -1.28 5.96 -3.17
CA THR A 176 -2.73 6.05 -3.41
C THR A 176 -3.53 6.19 -2.13
N ASP A 177 -4.51 7.08 -2.13
CA ASP A 177 -5.59 7.15 -1.14
C ASP A 177 -6.77 6.28 -1.60
N LEU A 178 -7.65 5.88 -0.68
CA LEU A 178 -8.86 5.10 -0.98
C LEU A 178 -9.86 5.87 -1.87
N ARG A 179 -9.76 7.19 -1.96
CA ARG A 179 -10.62 8.03 -2.79
C ARG A 179 -10.25 8.02 -4.27
N LEU A 180 -9.09 7.46 -4.65
CA LEU A 180 -8.60 7.50 -6.02
C LEU A 180 -9.51 6.75 -6.99
N ASN A 181 -9.94 5.56 -6.61
CA ASN A 181 -10.81 4.72 -7.43
C ASN A 181 -11.52 3.65 -6.57
N GLU A 182 -12.40 2.89 -7.22
CA GLU A 182 -13.00 1.68 -6.68
C GLU A 182 -12.44 0.47 -7.44
N PRO A 183 -11.78 -0.48 -6.74
CA PRO A 183 -11.22 -1.67 -7.38
C PRO A 183 -12.29 -2.54 -8.02
N ARG A 184 -11.97 -3.09 -9.18
CA ARG A 184 -12.86 -4.00 -9.92
C ARG A 184 -12.99 -5.36 -9.25
N PHE A 185 -14.14 -6.01 -9.43
CA PHE A 185 -14.32 -7.39 -9.04
C PHE A 185 -13.50 -8.33 -9.92
N ILE A 186 -12.82 -9.28 -9.28
CA ILE A 186 -12.04 -10.30 -9.98
C ILE A 186 -12.97 -11.41 -10.44
N THR A 187 -12.95 -11.71 -11.75
CA THR A 187 -13.75 -12.78 -12.33
C THR A 187 -13.02 -14.12 -12.29
N LEU A 188 -13.77 -15.23 -12.24
CA LEU A 188 -13.19 -16.58 -12.29
C LEU A 188 -12.25 -16.81 -13.50
N PRO A 189 -12.61 -16.40 -14.73
CA PRO A 189 -11.70 -16.51 -15.88
C PRO A 189 -10.38 -15.77 -15.66
N ASN A 190 -10.39 -14.61 -15.00
CA ASN A 190 -9.17 -13.85 -14.71
C ASN A 190 -8.28 -14.55 -13.67
N ILE A 191 -8.87 -15.20 -12.66
CA ILE A 191 -8.14 -16.04 -11.71
C ILE A 191 -7.42 -17.19 -12.43
N VAL A 192 -8.10 -17.87 -13.36
CA VAL A 192 -7.51 -18.96 -14.14
C VAL A 192 -6.37 -18.45 -15.03
N LYS A 193 -6.55 -17.31 -15.71
CA LYS A 193 -5.50 -16.67 -16.52
C LYS A 193 -4.31 -16.26 -15.67
N ALA A 194 -4.54 -15.70 -14.48
CA ALA A 194 -3.49 -15.26 -13.56
C ALA A 194 -2.54 -16.40 -13.14
N LYS A 195 -3.04 -17.64 -13.02
CA LYS A 195 -2.20 -18.81 -12.70
C LYS A 195 -1.12 -19.09 -13.74
N LYS A 196 -1.35 -18.70 -15.01
CA LYS A 196 -0.43 -18.91 -16.14
C LYS A 196 0.53 -17.74 -16.37
N LYS A 197 0.28 -16.57 -15.75
CA LYS A 197 1.14 -15.40 -15.90
C LYS A 197 2.47 -15.59 -15.14
N THR A 198 3.53 -15.01 -15.67
CA THR A 198 4.88 -15.08 -15.10
C THR A 198 4.91 -14.48 -13.69
N LEU A 199 5.56 -15.19 -12.78
CA LEU A 199 5.88 -14.75 -11.44
C LEU A 199 7.32 -15.18 -11.16
N ASP A 200 8.19 -14.19 -11.12
CA ASP A 200 9.61 -14.36 -10.82
C ASP A 200 9.84 -14.29 -9.31
N VAL A 201 10.74 -15.13 -8.82
CA VAL A 201 11.14 -15.11 -7.40
C VAL A 201 12.62 -14.73 -7.33
N ILE A 202 12.92 -13.73 -6.54
CA ILE A 202 14.29 -13.25 -6.28
C ILE A 202 14.49 -13.09 -4.76
N THR A 203 15.72 -13.06 -4.29
CA THR A 203 16.00 -12.86 -2.86
C THR A 203 16.68 -11.52 -2.60
N PRO A 204 16.64 -10.99 -1.36
CA PRO A 204 17.37 -9.77 -0.99
C PRO A 204 18.87 -9.86 -1.30
N GLU A 205 19.47 -11.03 -1.11
CA GLU A 205 20.89 -11.28 -1.36
C GLU A 205 21.21 -11.17 -2.87
N ALA A 206 20.34 -11.69 -3.73
CA ALA A 206 20.47 -11.56 -5.18
C ALA A 206 20.32 -10.11 -5.66
N LEU A 207 19.65 -9.26 -4.87
CA LEU A 207 19.55 -7.82 -5.10
C LEU A 207 20.68 -7.02 -4.42
N GLY A 208 21.52 -7.66 -3.61
CA GLY A 208 22.58 -6.99 -2.84
C GLY A 208 22.04 -6.05 -1.76
N VAL A 209 20.85 -6.32 -1.20
CA VAL A 209 20.17 -5.45 -0.24
C VAL A 209 20.23 -6.04 1.17
N ASP A 210 20.77 -5.25 2.11
CA ASP A 210 20.67 -5.55 3.54
C ASP A 210 19.28 -5.18 4.08
N VAL A 211 18.57 -6.19 4.59
CA VAL A 211 17.22 -6.07 5.16
C VAL A 211 17.21 -6.24 6.69
N THR A 212 18.36 -6.21 7.33
CA THR A 212 18.49 -6.36 8.80
C THR A 212 17.56 -5.37 9.52
N PRO A 213 16.69 -5.84 10.42
CA PRO A 213 15.78 -4.97 11.20
C PRO A 213 16.56 -3.95 12.04
N ARG A 214 16.10 -2.71 12.07
CA ARG A 214 16.70 -1.59 12.82
C ARG A 214 15.91 -1.22 14.07
N HIS A 215 14.69 -1.71 14.19
CA HIS A 215 13.80 -1.52 15.32
C HIS A 215 13.35 -2.86 15.86
N GLN A 216 13.13 -2.92 17.17
CA GLN A 216 12.58 -4.09 17.83
C GLN A 216 11.29 -3.70 18.55
N THR A 217 10.20 -4.43 18.29
CA THR A 217 8.96 -4.27 19.04
C THR A 217 9.14 -4.87 20.43
N LEU A 218 9.06 -4.03 21.46
CA LEU A 218 9.25 -4.45 22.85
C LEU A 218 7.98 -5.04 23.44
N LYS A 219 6.82 -4.45 23.12
CA LYS A 219 5.53 -4.88 23.65
C LYS A 219 4.39 -4.43 22.77
N VAL A 220 3.41 -5.32 22.57
CA VAL A 220 2.12 -5.05 21.96
C VAL A 220 1.02 -5.29 22.99
N SER A 221 0.06 -4.38 23.07
CA SER A 221 -1.10 -4.50 23.96
C SER A 221 -2.37 -4.10 23.23
N GLU A 222 -3.49 -4.65 23.62
CA GLU A 222 -4.79 -4.18 23.15
C GLU A 222 -5.03 -2.74 23.59
N PRO A 223 -5.72 -1.92 22.76
CA PRO A 223 -6.09 -0.57 23.18
C PRO A 223 -7.01 -0.63 24.38
N ALA A 224 -6.90 0.35 25.28
CA ALA A 224 -7.77 0.46 26.44
C ALA A 224 -9.25 0.55 25.98
N SER A 225 -10.13 -0.15 26.70
CA SER A 225 -11.56 -0.08 26.41
C SER A 225 -12.07 1.35 26.62
N ARG A 226 -12.73 1.90 25.61
CA ARG A 226 -13.35 3.22 25.69
C ARG A 226 -14.68 3.11 26.41
N LYS A 227 -14.97 4.07 27.31
CA LYS A 227 -16.32 4.20 27.90
C LYS A 227 -17.31 4.59 26.80
N SER A 228 -18.54 4.12 26.93
CA SER A 228 -19.64 4.56 26.08
C SER A 228 -19.78 6.08 26.15
N GLY A 229 -20.09 6.71 25.03
CA GLY A 229 -20.45 8.11 24.99
C GLY A 229 -21.78 8.35 25.71
N ILE A 230 -22.08 9.62 25.97
CA ILE A 230 -23.39 10.05 26.50
C ILE A 230 -24.27 10.54 25.33
N LYS A 231 -25.56 10.24 25.41
CA LYS A 231 -26.55 10.84 24.50
C LYS A 231 -26.95 12.19 25.07
N VAL A 232 -26.95 13.22 24.25
CA VAL A 232 -27.44 14.56 24.60
C VAL A 232 -28.81 14.81 24.00
N ALA A 233 -29.61 15.68 24.60
CA ALA A 233 -30.98 15.95 24.19
C ALA A 233 -31.08 16.92 23.02
N SER A 234 -30.09 17.81 22.88
CA SER A 234 -30.11 18.89 21.87
C SER A 234 -28.71 19.19 21.34
N VAL A 235 -28.64 19.98 20.26
CA VAL A 235 -27.39 20.51 19.71
C VAL A 235 -26.72 21.47 20.70
N ASP A 236 -27.48 22.27 21.40
CA ASP A 236 -26.98 23.21 22.40
C ASP A 236 -26.30 22.45 23.54
N ASP A 237 -26.90 21.36 24.04
CA ASP A 237 -26.29 20.48 25.04
C ASP A 237 -24.98 19.86 24.51
N LEU A 238 -24.92 19.46 23.23
CA LEU A 238 -23.69 18.96 22.62
C LEU A 238 -22.61 20.03 22.64
N ILE A 239 -22.90 21.25 22.23
CA ILE A 239 -21.95 22.37 22.25
C ILE A 239 -21.45 22.64 23.67
N VAL A 240 -22.34 22.65 24.65
CA VAL A 240 -21.95 22.81 26.06
C VAL A 240 -21.00 21.70 26.50
N GLN A 241 -21.31 20.43 26.19
CA GLN A 241 -20.42 19.31 26.53
C GLN A 241 -19.07 19.40 25.86
N LEU A 242 -19.03 19.79 24.58
CA LEU A 242 -17.77 19.95 23.84
C LEU A 242 -16.90 21.07 24.41
N LYS A 243 -17.51 22.19 24.85
CA LYS A 243 -16.82 23.34 25.48
C LYS A 243 -16.37 23.06 26.89
N THR A 244 -17.23 22.52 27.74
CA THR A 244 -17.02 22.44 29.18
C THR A 244 -16.36 21.16 29.65
N VAL A 245 -16.74 20.01 29.07
CA VAL A 245 -16.25 18.69 29.46
C VAL A 245 -15.12 18.20 28.56
N ALA A 246 -15.34 18.18 27.26
CA ALA A 246 -14.35 17.73 26.29
C ALA A 246 -13.26 18.77 26.01
N LYS A 247 -13.58 20.07 26.10
CA LYS A 247 -12.68 21.22 25.87
C LYS A 247 -12.00 21.16 24.50
N VAL A 248 -12.77 20.84 23.46
CA VAL A 248 -12.27 20.68 22.08
C VAL A 248 -12.72 21.80 21.14
N ILE A 249 -13.63 22.64 21.58
CA ILE A 249 -14.12 23.87 20.89
C ILE A 249 -14.22 25.03 21.86
#